data_b96ff07aa60f114395ad317eb4edec20
#
_entry.id   b96ff07aa60f114395ad317eb4edec20
#
_cell.length_a   1.000
_cell.length_b   1.000
_cell.length_c   1.000
_cell.angle_alpha   90.00
_cell.angle_beta   90.00
_cell.angle_gamma   90.00
#
_symmetry.space_group_name_H-M   'P 1'
#
loop_
_entity.id
_entity.type
_entity.pdbx_description
1 polymer ?
#
loop_
_entity_poly.entity_id
_entity_poly.type
_entity_poly.pdbx_seq_one_letter_code
_entity_poly.pdbx_strand_id
1 'polypeptide(L)'
;LPMSIPFDANGPDWQVGVGHVLPPSMVAADTGDRGESGTVLPISWQRMNHDEELLNLEKEPQVVVLLDALQLANQQGALAKALFTIRQQFSSALIWCPGISGPDNLALLTWMGVDLHDLARTSQCEAHHALLTNSGPRRPEESLDEVVDRTTHLAIWKAELATVRRAIRDGTLRELVEQRVLSSPRMVEHLRHHDALLTIPNQETVLQSVVATGRRFRAHSQASFNDPEIIDWVRFISDDYCAPEERDKVLILLPCSDRKPYRESRSHIRFGHAIGYT
;
A
#
# COMPACT_ATOMS: atom_id res chain seq x y z
N LEU A 1 -7.68 0.94 -17.57
CA LEU A 1 -9.04 0.45 -17.71
C LEU A 1 -9.74 0.75 -16.40
N PRO A 2 -10.90 1.42 -16.38
CA PRO A 2 -11.73 1.37 -15.23
C PRO A 2 -12.06 -0.11 -15.02
N MET A 3 -11.59 -0.72 -13.93
CA MET A 3 -12.14 -2.00 -13.53
C MET A 3 -13.60 -1.72 -13.23
N SER A 4 -14.50 -2.15 -14.11
CA SER A 4 -15.87 -2.31 -13.72
C SER A 4 -15.88 -3.46 -12.71
N ILE A 5 -15.98 -3.12 -11.43
CA ILE A 5 -16.38 -4.11 -10.45
C ILE A 5 -17.74 -4.58 -10.91
N PRO A 6 -18.00 -5.88 -11.00
CA PRO A 6 -19.32 -6.37 -11.33
C PRO A 6 -20.25 -6.13 -10.13
N PHE A 7 -20.59 -4.87 -9.90
CA PHE A 7 -21.76 -4.55 -9.10
C PHE A 7 -22.97 -4.91 -9.93
N ASP A 8 -23.90 -5.62 -9.32
CA ASP A 8 -25.22 -5.72 -9.89
C ASP A 8 -25.71 -4.29 -10.16
N ALA A 9 -25.95 -3.98 -11.43
CA ALA A 9 -26.45 -2.67 -11.84
C ALA A 9 -27.80 -2.31 -11.18
N ASN A 10 -28.49 -3.29 -10.61
CA ASN A 10 -29.71 -3.16 -9.82
C ASN A 10 -29.46 -3.16 -8.30
N GLY A 11 -28.19 -3.22 -7.88
CA GLY A 11 -27.82 -3.06 -6.49
C GLY A 11 -28.07 -1.63 -6.00
N PRO A 12 -28.04 -1.40 -4.68
CA PRO A 12 -28.22 -0.07 -4.12
C PRO A 12 -27.28 0.93 -4.78
N ASP A 13 -27.77 2.11 -5.14
CA ASP A 13 -27.04 3.17 -5.81
C ASP A 13 -25.72 3.49 -5.09
N TRP A 14 -24.63 3.00 -5.60
CA TRP A 14 -23.26 3.23 -5.11
C TRP A 14 -22.73 4.60 -5.56
N GLN A 15 -23.61 5.58 -5.63
CA GLN A 15 -23.21 6.94 -5.88
C GLN A 15 -22.63 7.53 -4.58
N VAL A 16 -21.31 7.45 -4.46
CA VAL A 16 -20.60 8.27 -3.47
C VAL A 16 -20.85 9.73 -3.86
N GLY A 17 -21.72 10.37 -3.13
CA GLY A 17 -22.04 11.80 -3.33
C GLY A 17 -20.78 12.65 -3.18
N VAL A 18 -20.74 13.74 -3.91
CA VAL A 18 -19.73 14.79 -3.72
C VAL A 18 -19.82 15.24 -2.25
N GLY A 19 -18.73 15.04 -1.49
CA GLY A 19 -18.64 15.58 -0.13
C GLY A 19 -18.70 14.57 1.01
N HIS A 20 -18.15 13.37 0.87
CA HIS A 20 -17.96 12.40 1.97
C HIS A 20 -19.24 11.88 2.64
N VAL A 21 -20.39 12.12 2.05
CA VAL A 21 -21.64 11.52 2.50
C VAL A 21 -21.75 10.16 1.82
N LEU A 22 -21.55 9.14 2.59
CA LEU A 22 -21.83 7.78 2.14
C LEU A 22 -23.31 7.66 1.76
N PRO A 23 -23.64 6.90 0.71
CA PRO A 23 -25.03 6.62 0.40
C PRO A 23 -25.77 6.08 1.62
N PRO A 24 -27.03 6.42 1.84
CA PRO A 24 -27.81 5.91 2.97
C PRO A 24 -27.80 4.39 3.08
N SER A 25 -27.73 3.68 1.95
CA SER A 25 -27.58 2.23 1.89
C SER A 25 -26.29 1.72 2.55
N MET A 26 -25.17 2.43 2.43
CA MET A 26 -23.92 2.05 3.08
C MET A 26 -23.97 2.32 4.58
N VAL A 27 -24.58 3.43 4.99
CA VAL A 27 -24.78 3.75 6.40
C VAL A 27 -25.71 2.72 7.05
N ALA A 28 -26.79 2.35 6.37
CA ALA A 28 -27.71 1.31 6.82
C ALA A 28 -27.02 -0.04 6.96
N ALA A 29 -26.17 -0.40 5.99
CA ALA A 29 -25.42 -1.64 6.02
C ALA A 29 -24.45 -1.71 7.22
N ASP A 30 -23.79 -0.59 7.56
CA ASP A 30 -22.91 -0.52 8.75
C ASP A 30 -23.71 -0.69 10.06
N THR A 31 -24.99 -0.34 10.08
CA THR A 31 -25.86 -0.46 11.27
C THR A 31 -26.53 -1.84 11.42
N GLY A 32 -26.26 -2.80 10.54
CA GLY A 32 -26.73 -4.16 10.68
C GLY A 32 -27.29 -4.82 9.42
N ASP A 33 -27.62 -4.05 8.38
CA ASP A 33 -28.03 -4.59 7.09
C ASP A 33 -26.78 -4.98 6.29
N ARG A 34 -26.51 -6.27 6.18
CA ARG A 34 -25.27 -6.79 5.57
C ARG A 34 -25.41 -7.04 4.07
N GLY A 35 -26.57 -6.74 3.50
CA GLY A 35 -26.88 -7.13 2.14
C GLY A 35 -26.83 -8.66 1.96
N GLU A 36 -27.82 -9.24 1.39
CA GLU A 36 -27.92 -10.71 1.22
C GLU A 36 -26.85 -11.30 0.29
N SER A 37 -26.12 -10.49 -0.47
CA SER A 37 -25.25 -11.00 -1.55
C SER A 37 -23.90 -11.51 -1.10
N GLY A 38 -23.41 -11.16 0.10
CA GLY A 38 -22.07 -11.55 0.58
C GLY A 38 -20.90 -11.04 -0.28
N THR A 39 -21.16 -10.22 -1.29
CA THR A 39 -20.16 -9.76 -2.25
C THR A 39 -19.43 -8.51 -1.77
N VAL A 40 -20.15 -7.61 -1.13
CA VAL A 40 -19.61 -6.33 -0.62
C VAL A 40 -19.96 -6.18 0.85
N LEU A 41 -18.95 -5.90 1.66
CA LEU A 41 -19.07 -5.67 3.10
C LEU A 41 -18.73 -4.23 3.43
N PRO A 42 -19.73 -3.34 3.62
CA PRO A 42 -19.51 -2.03 4.22
C PRO A 42 -19.28 -2.20 5.73
N ILE A 43 -18.21 -1.60 6.24
CA ILE A 43 -17.83 -1.74 7.64
C ILE A 43 -17.13 -0.48 8.15
N SER A 44 -17.42 -0.09 9.39
CA SER A 44 -16.63 0.88 10.14
C SER A 44 -15.56 0.20 11.00
N TRP A 45 -14.51 0.92 11.32
CA TRP A 45 -13.47 0.44 12.24
C TRP A 45 -14.03 0.07 13.61
N GLN A 46 -15.01 0.84 14.10
CA GLN A 46 -15.67 0.52 15.36
C GLN A 46 -16.35 -0.86 15.31
N ARG A 47 -17.09 -1.11 14.24
CA ARG A 47 -17.78 -2.40 14.05
C ARG A 47 -16.79 -3.55 13.90
N MET A 48 -15.70 -3.34 13.16
CA MET A 48 -14.64 -4.32 12.97
C MET A 48 -14.05 -4.81 14.30
N ASN A 49 -13.97 -3.94 15.31
CA ASN A 49 -13.41 -4.30 16.61
C ASN A 49 -14.40 -4.94 17.58
N HIS A 50 -15.71 -4.83 17.34
CA HIS A 50 -16.73 -5.20 18.31
C HIS A 50 -17.77 -6.20 17.80
N ASP A 51 -17.82 -6.46 16.51
CA ASP A 51 -18.80 -7.37 15.92
C ASP A 51 -18.18 -8.77 15.73
N GLU A 52 -18.45 -9.65 16.69
CA GLU A 52 -17.95 -11.03 16.67
C GLU A 52 -18.51 -11.85 15.48
N GLU A 53 -19.64 -11.46 14.91
CA GLU A 53 -20.21 -12.16 13.77
C GLU A 53 -19.37 -11.96 12.51
N LEU A 54 -18.59 -10.87 12.42
CA LEU A 54 -17.65 -10.65 11.33
C LEU A 54 -16.52 -11.68 11.31
N LEU A 55 -16.19 -12.27 12.46
CA LEU A 55 -15.18 -13.32 12.58
C LEU A 55 -15.67 -14.67 12.03
N ASN A 56 -16.99 -14.85 11.94
CA ASN A 56 -17.64 -16.12 11.58
C ASN A 56 -18.45 -16.03 10.29
N LEU A 57 -18.07 -15.16 9.35
CA LEU A 57 -18.75 -15.07 8.07
C LEU A 57 -18.60 -16.40 7.31
N GLU A 58 -19.71 -16.95 6.82
CA GLU A 58 -19.72 -18.19 6.02
C GLU A 58 -18.93 -18.05 4.72
N LYS A 59 -18.88 -16.83 4.17
CA LYS A 59 -18.15 -16.50 2.94
C LYS A 59 -17.33 -15.22 3.14
N GLU A 60 -16.11 -15.26 2.71
CA GLU A 60 -15.27 -14.06 2.63
C GLU A 60 -15.87 -13.06 1.63
N PRO A 61 -15.99 -11.76 1.99
CA PRO A 61 -16.49 -10.75 1.07
C PRO A 61 -15.52 -10.58 -0.10
N GLN A 62 -16.02 -10.27 -1.29
CA GLN A 62 -15.17 -9.92 -2.42
C GLN A 62 -14.61 -8.50 -2.29
N VAL A 63 -15.38 -7.61 -1.69
CA VAL A 63 -14.99 -6.21 -1.47
C VAL A 63 -15.32 -5.81 -0.03
N VAL A 64 -14.36 -5.25 0.66
CA VAL A 64 -14.56 -4.57 1.95
C VAL A 64 -14.51 -3.07 1.73
N VAL A 65 -15.53 -2.36 2.20
CA VAL A 65 -15.63 -0.90 2.11
C VAL A 65 -15.45 -0.31 3.50
N LEU A 66 -14.32 0.36 3.74
CA LEU A 66 -14.03 1.02 5.02
C LEU A 66 -14.70 2.38 5.06
N LEU A 67 -15.86 2.46 5.73
CA LEU A 67 -16.77 3.61 5.68
C LEU A 67 -16.19 4.88 6.33
N ASP A 68 -15.43 4.71 7.38
CA ASP A 68 -14.82 5.79 8.18
C ASP A 68 -13.34 6.03 7.82
N ALA A 69 -12.92 5.61 6.63
CA ALA A 69 -11.53 5.75 6.16
C ALA A 69 -11.00 7.18 6.25
N LEU A 70 -11.84 8.19 5.96
CA LEU A 70 -11.45 9.59 6.03
C LEU A 70 -11.15 10.03 7.48
N GLN A 71 -11.98 9.62 8.42
CA GLN A 71 -11.80 9.90 9.83
C GLN A 71 -10.52 9.22 10.34
N LEU A 72 -10.31 7.96 9.97
CA LEU A 72 -9.13 7.18 10.34
C LEU A 72 -7.85 7.76 9.74
N ALA A 73 -7.90 8.26 8.51
CA ALA A 73 -6.76 8.92 7.87
C ALA A 73 -6.31 10.20 8.59
N ASN A 74 -7.19 10.81 9.40
CA ASN A 74 -6.88 11.97 10.22
C ASN A 74 -6.50 11.63 11.66
N GLN A 75 -6.53 10.35 12.05
CA GLN A 75 -6.12 9.85 13.37
C GLN A 75 -4.79 9.13 13.27
N GLN A 76 -3.92 9.35 14.25
CA GLN A 76 -2.59 8.79 14.28
C GLN A 76 -2.61 7.26 14.24
N GLY A 77 -2.02 6.67 13.21
CA GLY A 77 -1.89 5.21 13.04
C GLY A 77 -3.19 4.44 12.81
N ALA A 78 -4.36 5.10 12.93
CA ALA A 78 -5.65 4.42 12.92
C ALA A 78 -5.96 3.78 11.55
N LEU A 79 -5.71 4.50 10.45
CA LEU A 79 -5.90 3.96 9.10
C LEU A 79 -5.00 2.74 8.85
N ALA A 80 -3.71 2.84 9.22
CA ALA A 80 -2.78 1.72 9.04
C ALA A 80 -3.23 0.48 9.81
N LYS A 81 -3.65 0.66 11.06
CA LYS A 81 -4.16 -0.42 11.90
C LYS A 81 -5.43 -1.04 11.33
N ALA A 82 -6.38 -0.22 10.87
CA ALA A 82 -7.62 -0.72 10.29
C ALA A 82 -7.36 -1.54 9.02
N LEU A 83 -6.57 -1.03 8.08
CA LEU A 83 -6.22 -1.73 6.86
C LEU A 83 -5.48 -3.05 7.12
N PHE A 84 -4.53 -3.02 8.05
CA PHE A 84 -3.81 -4.21 8.46
C PHE A 84 -4.76 -5.28 9.03
N THR A 85 -5.66 -4.91 9.94
CA THR A 85 -6.63 -5.84 10.53
C THR A 85 -7.61 -6.38 9.49
N ILE A 86 -8.11 -5.53 8.58
CA ILE A 86 -8.99 -5.97 7.50
C ILE A 86 -8.27 -7.00 6.62
N ARG A 87 -7.02 -6.74 6.26
CA ARG A 87 -6.23 -7.64 5.42
C ARG A 87 -5.93 -8.97 6.10
N GLN A 88 -5.71 -8.98 7.41
CA GLN A 88 -5.54 -10.21 8.18
C GLN A 88 -6.83 -11.05 8.21
N GLN A 89 -7.97 -10.41 8.35
CA GLN A 89 -9.26 -11.10 8.45
C GLN A 89 -9.81 -11.51 7.08
N PHE A 90 -9.64 -10.66 6.06
CA PHE A 90 -10.14 -10.86 4.71
C PHE A 90 -9.00 -10.78 3.69
N SER A 91 -8.21 -11.82 3.64
CA SER A 91 -6.93 -11.84 2.92
C SER A 91 -7.09 -11.67 1.41
N SER A 92 -8.17 -12.16 0.83
CA SER A 92 -8.44 -12.14 -0.61
C SER A 92 -9.43 -11.04 -1.04
N ALA A 93 -10.08 -10.36 -0.10
CA ALA A 93 -11.01 -9.29 -0.42
C ALA A 93 -10.31 -8.05 -0.99
N LEU A 94 -10.95 -7.39 -1.96
CA LEU A 94 -10.53 -6.07 -2.40
C LEU A 94 -10.93 -5.02 -1.35
N ILE A 95 -10.04 -4.11 -1.02
CA ILE A 95 -10.31 -3.05 -0.04
C ILE A 95 -10.56 -1.73 -0.76
N TRP A 96 -11.67 -1.10 -0.43
CA TRP A 96 -12.02 0.25 -0.87
C TRP A 96 -12.14 1.20 0.32
N CYS A 97 -11.45 2.32 0.24
CA CYS A 97 -11.51 3.42 1.20
C CYS A 97 -12.09 4.65 0.52
N PRO A 98 -13.42 4.87 0.58
CA PRO A 98 -14.07 5.96 -0.13
C PRO A 98 -13.51 7.34 0.25
N GLY A 99 -13.28 8.18 -0.75
CA GLY A 99 -13.01 9.60 -0.57
C GLY A 99 -11.60 9.98 -0.11
N ILE A 100 -10.70 9.03 0.12
CA ILE A 100 -9.34 9.36 0.60
C ILE A 100 -8.27 9.32 -0.49
N SER A 101 -8.54 8.70 -1.62
CA SER A 101 -7.56 8.48 -2.68
C SER A 101 -7.28 9.74 -3.49
N GLY A 102 -6.02 9.94 -3.84
CA GLY A 102 -5.55 10.98 -4.76
C GLY A 102 -4.24 10.56 -5.41
N PRO A 103 -3.81 11.21 -6.50
CA PRO A 103 -2.53 10.92 -7.12
C PRO A 103 -1.34 11.04 -6.15
N ASP A 104 -1.46 11.90 -5.14
CA ASP A 104 -0.45 12.13 -4.11
C ASP A 104 -0.22 10.93 -3.20
N ASN A 105 -1.27 10.21 -2.84
CA ASN A 105 -1.21 9.12 -1.88
C ASN A 105 -1.51 7.73 -2.49
N LEU A 106 -1.74 7.64 -3.80
CA LEU A 106 -2.09 6.40 -4.48
C LEU A 106 -1.07 5.28 -4.23
N ALA A 107 0.21 5.58 -4.35
CA ALA A 107 1.27 4.60 -4.10
C ALA A 107 1.26 4.09 -2.66
N LEU A 108 1.12 4.98 -1.67
CA LEU A 108 1.06 4.63 -0.26
C LEU A 108 -0.16 3.79 0.07
N LEU A 109 -1.36 4.21 -0.36
CA LEU A 109 -2.59 3.45 -0.11
C LEU A 109 -2.54 2.07 -0.73
N THR A 110 -2.01 1.95 -1.96
CA THR A 110 -1.79 0.65 -2.61
C THR A 110 -0.80 -0.21 -1.83
N TRP A 111 0.28 0.37 -1.30
CA TRP A 111 1.24 -0.33 -0.43
C TRP A 111 0.59 -0.82 0.87
N MET A 112 -0.31 -0.02 1.44
CA MET A 112 -1.07 -0.38 2.64
C MET A 112 -2.22 -1.37 2.38
N GLY A 113 -2.42 -1.81 1.14
CA GLY A 113 -3.39 -2.83 0.77
C GLY A 113 -4.74 -2.31 0.28
N VAL A 114 -4.87 -1.02 -0.04
CA VAL A 114 -6.06 -0.49 -0.72
C VAL A 114 -6.01 -0.83 -2.20
N ASP A 115 -7.05 -1.50 -2.70
CA ASP A 115 -7.11 -2.01 -4.08
C ASP A 115 -7.96 -1.13 -5.00
N LEU A 116 -9.01 -0.52 -4.45
CA LEU A 116 -9.99 0.26 -5.20
C LEU A 116 -9.90 1.74 -4.81
N HIS A 117 -9.90 2.59 -5.82
CA HIS A 117 -9.71 4.03 -5.68
C HIS A 117 -10.82 4.79 -6.41
N ASP A 118 -11.22 5.93 -5.87
CA ASP A 118 -12.24 6.81 -6.44
C ASP A 118 -11.69 8.21 -6.73
N LEU A 119 -12.54 9.06 -7.31
CA LEU A 119 -12.20 10.41 -7.72
C LEU A 119 -12.81 11.50 -6.81
N ALA A 120 -13.29 11.14 -5.62
CA ALA A 120 -13.99 12.10 -4.75
C ALA A 120 -13.10 13.29 -4.36
N ARG A 121 -11.85 13.07 -3.99
CA ARG A 121 -10.88 14.15 -3.70
C ARG A 121 -10.61 15.03 -4.93
N THR A 122 -10.62 14.44 -6.10
CA THR A 122 -10.48 15.19 -7.37
C THR A 122 -11.63 16.16 -7.54
N SER A 123 -12.86 15.69 -7.36
CA SER A 123 -14.04 16.56 -7.47
C SER A 123 -14.06 17.68 -6.42
N GLN A 124 -13.56 17.41 -5.22
CA GLN A 124 -13.38 18.43 -4.20
C GLN A 124 -12.34 19.48 -4.60
N CYS A 125 -11.19 19.05 -5.13
CA CYS A 125 -10.18 19.99 -5.62
C CYS A 125 -10.70 20.85 -6.77
N GLU A 126 -11.47 20.26 -7.69
CA GLU A 126 -12.16 21.01 -8.75
C GLU A 126 -13.09 22.09 -8.19
N ALA A 127 -13.92 21.73 -7.20
CA ALA A 127 -14.83 22.66 -6.55
C ALA A 127 -14.12 23.82 -5.81
N HIS A 128 -12.90 23.58 -5.34
CA HIS A 128 -12.06 24.59 -4.69
C HIS A 128 -11.05 25.27 -5.63
N HIS A 129 -11.18 25.05 -6.93
CA HIS A 129 -10.27 25.58 -7.94
C HIS A 129 -8.79 25.27 -7.64
N ALA A 130 -8.50 24.01 -7.30
CA ALA A 130 -7.18 23.49 -7.00
C ALA A 130 -6.85 22.30 -7.89
N LEU A 131 -5.60 22.17 -8.30
CA LEU A 131 -5.07 20.99 -8.96
C LEU A 131 -4.66 19.94 -7.91
N LEU A 132 -5.14 18.73 -8.06
CA LEU A 132 -4.69 17.59 -7.27
C LEU A 132 -3.57 16.85 -8.03
N THR A 133 -2.35 17.06 -7.58
CA THR A 133 -1.14 16.50 -8.21
C THR A 133 -0.58 15.32 -7.42
N ASN A 134 0.46 14.67 -7.92
CA ASN A 134 1.19 13.61 -7.20
C ASN A 134 1.99 14.12 -5.99
N SER A 135 2.04 15.44 -5.76
CA SER A 135 2.65 16.06 -4.59
C SER A 135 1.60 16.70 -3.66
N GLY A 136 0.32 16.48 -3.94
CA GLY A 136 -0.79 17.03 -3.19
C GLY A 136 -1.56 18.13 -3.94
N PRO A 137 -2.58 18.69 -3.29
CA PRO A 137 -3.37 19.78 -3.85
C PRO A 137 -2.59 21.09 -3.85
N ARG A 138 -2.67 21.85 -4.94
CA ARG A 138 -2.08 23.18 -5.06
C ARG A 138 -2.95 24.09 -5.93
N ARG A 139 -2.75 25.38 -5.83
CA ARG A 139 -3.35 26.32 -6.78
C ARG A 139 -2.74 26.16 -8.16
N PRO A 140 -3.51 26.39 -9.23
CA PRO A 140 -2.96 26.43 -10.57
C PRO A 140 -1.96 27.60 -10.72
N GLU A 141 -0.98 27.41 -11.58
CA GLU A 141 0.00 28.45 -11.92
C GLU A 141 -0.50 29.19 -13.17
N GLU A 142 -0.95 30.43 -12.97
CA GLU A 142 -1.54 31.25 -14.04
C GLU A 142 -0.54 31.54 -15.18
N SER A 143 0.73 31.68 -14.86
CA SER A 143 1.79 31.93 -15.86
C SER A 143 2.03 30.77 -16.81
N LEU A 144 1.53 29.56 -16.47
CA LEU A 144 1.64 28.35 -17.25
C LEU A 144 0.31 27.94 -17.90
N ASP A 145 -0.70 28.79 -17.86
CA ASP A 145 -2.04 28.50 -18.40
C ASP A 145 -2.65 27.18 -17.87
N GLU A 146 -2.35 26.82 -16.62
CA GLU A 146 -2.86 25.59 -16.03
C GLU A 146 -4.38 25.65 -15.82
N VAL A 147 -5.07 24.64 -16.32
CA VAL A 147 -6.53 24.55 -16.24
C VAL A 147 -6.93 23.54 -15.15
N VAL A 148 -7.86 23.98 -14.29
CA VAL A 148 -8.47 23.10 -13.28
C VAL A 148 -9.78 22.57 -13.84
N ASP A 149 -9.72 21.40 -14.45
CA ASP A 149 -10.89 20.71 -14.99
C ASP A 149 -10.77 19.18 -14.81
N ARG A 150 -11.86 18.51 -15.11
CA ARG A 150 -11.96 17.06 -15.04
C ARG A 150 -10.95 16.34 -15.94
N THR A 151 -10.68 16.89 -17.12
CA THR A 151 -9.79 16.28 -18.11
C THR A 151 -8.36 16.29 -17.61
N THR A 152 -7.92 17.43 -17.09
CA THR A 152 -6.57 17.61 -16.51
C THR A 152 -6.37 16.66 -15.33
N HIS A 153 -7.33 16.60 -14.40
CA HIS A 153 -7.24 15.70 -13.26
C HIS A 153 -7.24 14.22 -13.68
N LEU A 154 -8.05 13.82 -14.65
CA LEU A 154 -8.03 12.45 -15.17
C LEU A 154 -6.71 12.10 -15.84
N ALA A 155 -6.06 13.06 -16.51
CA ALA A 155 -4.73 12.85 -17.07
C ALA A 155 -3.69 12.62 -15.98
N ILE A 156 -3.69 13.41 -14.90
CA ILE A 156 -2.81 13.25 -13.74
C ILE A 156 -3.06 11.89 -13.07
N TRP A 157 -4.31 11.50 -12.84
CA TRP A 157 -4.67 10.21 -12.29
C TRP A 157 -4.18 9.03 -13.13
N LYS A 158 -4.42 9.08 -14.44
CA LYS A 158 -3.97 8.03 -15.37
C LYS A 158 -2.46 7.88 -15.38
N ALA A 159 -1.73 8.99 -15.33
CA ALA A 159 -0.27 8.98 -15.29
C ALA A 159 0.25 8.34 -13.99
N GLU A 160 -0.28 8.74 -12.84
CA GLU A 160 0.14 8.17 -11.56
C GLU A 160 -0.28 6.70 -11.41
N LEU A 161 -1.49 6.35 -11.85
CA LEU A 161 -1.95 4.96 -11.86
C LEU A 161 -1.06 4.06 -12.73
N ALA A 162 -0.62 4.55 -13.89
CA ALA A 162 0.32 3.84 -14.73
C ALA A 162 1.67 3.66 -14.04
N THR A 163 2.15 4.68 -13.35
CA THR A 163 3.40 4.67 -12.56
C THR A 163 3.33 3.62 -11.45
N VAL A 164 2.26 3.63 -10.64
CA VAL A 164 2.04 2.66 -9.56
C VAL A 164 1.96 1.23 -10.10
N ARG A 165 1.16 1.01 -11.17
CA ARG A 165 1.07 -0.32 -11.80
C ARG A 165 2.40 -0.81 -12.36
N ARG A 166 3.21 0.09 -12.90
CA ARG A 166 4.55 -0.25 -13.37
C ARG A 166 5.45 -0.61 -12.20
N ALA A 167 5.43 0.18 -11.15
CA ALA A 167 6.21 -0.07 -9.94
C ALA A 167 5.87 -1.42 -9.29
N ILE A 168 4.58 -1.82 -9.27
CA ILE A 168 4.16 -3.15 -8.81
C ILE A 168 4.81 -4.25 -9.67
N ARG A 169 4.73 -4.16 -11.00
CA ARG A 169 5.29 -5.17 -11.89
C ARG A 169 6.80 -5.29 -11.81
N ASP A 170 7.48 -4.17 -11.59
CA ASP A 170 8.94 -4.11 -11.50
C ASP A 170 9.46 -4.42 -10.09
N GLY A 171 8.57 -4.60 -9.12
CA GLY A 171 8.94 -4.80 -7.71
C GLY A 171 9.56 -3.55 -7.07
N THR A 172 9.23 -2.36 -7.54
CA THR A 172 9.78 -1.07 -7.07
C THR A 172 8.71 -0.18 -6.40
N LEU A 173 7.59 -0.80 -5.97
CA LEU A 173 6.51 -0.03 -5.35
C LEU A 173 6.98 0.66 -4.06
N ARG A 174 7.80 -0.02 -3.25
CA ARG A 174 8.33 0.55 -2.01
C ARG A 174 9.15 1.82 -2.27
N GLU A 175 10.02 1.81 -3.25
CA GLU A 175 10.83 2.99 -3.62
C GLU A 175 9.94 4.15 -4.09
N LEU A 176 8.88 3.87 -4.83
CA LEU A 176 7.90 4.87 -5.23
C LEU A 176 7.17 5.45 -4.02
N VAL A 177 6.74 4.60 -3.09
CA VAL A 177 6.10 5.03 -1.83
C VAL A 177 7.00 5.97 -1.06
N GLU A 178 8.26 5.61 -0.85
CA GLU A 178 9.23 6.44 -0.13
C GLU A 178 9.42 7.82 -0.78
N GLN A 179 9.37 7.91 -2.11
CA GLN A 179 9.41 9.18 -2.81
C GLN A 179 8.13 10.00 -2.60
N ARG A 180 6.97 9.38 -2.67
CA ARG A 180 5.67 10.08 -2.59
C ARG A 180 5.35 10.56 -1.18
N VAL A 181 5.66 9.78 -0.15
CA VAL A 181 5.33 10.15 1.24
C VAL A 181 6.03 11.40 1.72
N LEU A 182 7.16 11.76 1.13
CA LEU A 182 7.91 12.99 1.49
C LEU A 182 7.14 14.27 1.16
N SER A 183 6.09 14.21 0.37
CA SER A 183 5.25 15.38 0.07
C SER A 183 4.33 15.77 1.25
N SER A 184 4.14 14.90 2.25
CA SER A 184 3.25 15.17 3.39
C SER A 184 3.73 14.46 4.67
N PRO A 185 3.87 15.20 5.80
CA PRO A 185 4.17 14.57 7.09
C PRO A 185 3.19 13.47 7.50
N ARG A 186 1.91 13.61 7.13
CA ARG A 186 0.86 12.63 7.41
C ARG A 186 1.11 11.32 6.66
N MET A 187 1.56 11.39 5.42
CA MET A 187 1.88 10.18 4.66
C MET A 187 3.13 9.46 5.22
N VAL A 188 4.13 10.20 5.67
CA VAL A 188 5.29 9.63 6.38
C VAL A 188 4.84 8.92 7.66
N GLU A 189 3.90 9.51 8.40
CA GLU A 189 3.33 8.91 9.60
C GLU A 189 2.62 7.59 9.29
N HIS A 190 1.73 7.58 8.28
CA HIS A 190 1.05 6.35 7.86
C HIS A 190 2.01 5.24 7.46
N LEU A 191 3.04 5.55 6.68
CA LEU A 191 4.05 4.57 6.30
C LEU A 191 4.76 3.98 7.51
N ARG A 192 5.18 4.82 8.47
CA ARG A 192 5.87 4.36 9.68
C ARG A 192 4.99 3.45 10.55
N HIS A 193 3.72 3.82 10.71
CA HIS A 193 2.78 2.98 11.46
C HIS A 193 2.52 1.65 10.75
N HIS A 194 2.39 1.68 9.44
CA HIS A 194 2.21 0.46 8.65
C HIS A 194 3.44 -0.46 8.74
N ASP A 195 4.64 0.08 8.56
CA ASP A 195 5.89 -0.67 8.70
C ASP A 195 6.01 -1.31 10.10
N ALA A 196 5.67 -0.56 11.15
CA ALA A 196 5.70 -1.07 12.51
C ALA A 196 4.74 -2.26 12.74
N LEU A 197 3.57 -2.26 12.08
CA LEU A 197 2.63 -3.37 12.15
C LEU A 197 3.15 -4.63 11.44
N LEU A 198 3.84 -4.45 10.32
CA LEU A 198 4.40 -5.56 9.54
C LEU A 198 5.59 -6.24 10.23
N THR A 199 6.24 -5.57 11.17
CA THR A 199 7.42 -6.08 11.88
C THR A 199 7.10 -6.76 13.22
N ILE A 200 5.83 -6.91 13.58
CA ILE A 200 5.42 -7.62 14.80
C ILE A 200 5.76 -9.11 14.66
N PRO A 201 6.59 -9.69 15.54
CA PRO A 201 6.95 -11.10 15.49
C PRO A 201 5.72 -12.02 15.57
N ASN A 202 5.76 -13.15 14.88
CA ASN A 202 4.73 -14.20 14.88
C ASN A 202 3.36 -13.80 14.29
N GLN A 203 3.27 -12.73 13.54
CA GLN A 203 2.12 -12.49 12.68
C GLN A 203 2.44 -13.00 11.28
N GLU A 204 1.64 -13.94 10.77
CA GLU A 204 1.68 -14.29 9.37
C GLU A 204 1.32 -13.04 8.56
N THR A 205 2.31 -12.47 7.90
CA THR A 205 2.11 -11.26 7.11
C THR A 205 1.46 -11.66 5.78
N VAL A 206 0.16 -11.54 5.71
CA VAL A 206 -0.63 -11.77 4.48
C VAL A 206 -0.31 -10.75 3.37
N LEU A 207 0.47 -9.73 3.70
CA LEU A 207 0.89 -8.65 2.79
C LEU A 207 2.15 -8.98 1.98
N GLN A 208 2.52 -10.23 1.86
CA GLN A 208 3.51 -10.57 0.83
C GLN A 208 2.91 -10.19 -0.52
N SER A 209 3.30 -9.02 -0.98
CA SER A 209 3.07 -8.66 -2.36
C SER A 209 3.56 -9.83 -3.20
N VAL A 210 2.71 -10.32 -4.09
CA VAL A 210 3.10 -11.25 -5.16
C VAL A 210 4.04 -10.50 -6.11
N VAL A 211 5.12 -9.94 -5.57
CA VAL A 211 6.08 -9.17 -6.31
C VAL A 211 7.10 -10.12 -6.87
N ALA A 212 7.40 -9.88 -8.11
CA ALA A 212 8.32 -10.61 -8.95
C ALA A 212 9.49 -11.25 -8.18
N THR A 213 9.66 -12.53 -8.33
CA THR A 213 10.86 -13.27 -7.92
C THR A 213 12.09 -12.54 -8.46
N GLY A 214 13.00 -12.15 -7.57
CA GLY A 214 14.23 -11.46 -7.94
C GLY A 214 14.21 -9.93 -7.79
N ARG A 215 13.31 -9.40 -6.95
CA ARG A 215 13.33 -7.99 -6.55
C ARG A 215 14.73 -7.58 -6.10
N ARG A 216 15.20 -6.46 -6.63
CA ARG A 216 16.45 -5.82 -6.18
C ARG A 216 16.09 -4.68 -5.23
N PHE A 217 16.51 -4.79 -3.99
CA PHE A 217 16.38 -3.71 -3.03
C PHE A 217 17.29 -2.55 -3.36
N ARG A 218 16.75 -1.34 -3.27
CA ARG A 218 17.48 -0.10 -3.37
C ARG A 218 17.26 0.68 -2.09
N ALA A 219 18.04 0.36 -1.06
CA ALA A 219 18.03 1.11 0.19
C ALA A 219 18.67 2.49 -0.03
N HIS A 220 17.87 3.46 -0.41
CA HIS A 220 18.33 4.82 -0.73
C HIS A 220 17.87 5.87 0.27
N SER A 221 17.05 5.48 1.24
CA SER A 221 16.60 6.33 2.33
C SER A 221 16.65 5.60 3.67
N GLN A 222 16.53 6.34 4.77
CA GLN A 222 16.43 5.72 6.10
C GLN A 222 15.16 4.87 6.23
N ALA A 223 14.08 5.24 5.54
CA ALA A 223 12.83 4.47 5.55
C ALA A 223 12.99 3.10 4.87
N SER A 224 13.92 2.95 3.92
CA SER A 224 14.19 1.67 3.27
C SER A 224 14.65 0.58 4.24
N PHE A 225 15.29 0.93 5.36
CA PHE A 225 15.69 -0.03 6.39
C PHE A 225 14.51 -0.56 7.22
N ASN A 226 13.35 0.08 7.13
CA ASN A 226 12.12 -0.39 7.75
C ASN A 226 11.26 -1.23 6.79
N ASP A 227 11.75 -1.51 5.58
CA ASP A 227 11.09 -2.47 4.67
C ASP A 227 11.07 -3.84 5.35
N PRO A 228 9.89 -4.48 5.49
CA PRO A 228 9.75 -5.77 6.15
C PRO A 228 10.70 -6.85 5.61
N GLU A 229 10.90 -6.90 4.30
CA GLU A 229 11.82 -7.87 3.69
C GLU A 229 13.28 -7.64 4.11
N ILE A 230 13.70 -6.38 4.31
CA ILE A 230 15.04 -6.06 4.79
C ILE A 230 15.17 -6.48 6.26
N ILE A 231 14.15 -6.20 7.07
CA ILE A 231 14.13 -6.59 8.50
C ILE A 231 14.17 -8.11 8.63
N ASP A 232 13.36 -8.83 7.87
CA ASP A 232 13.34 -10.29 7.89
C ASP A 232 14.67 -10.88 7.41
N TRP A 233 15.27 -10.29 6.38
CA TRP A 233 16.59 -10.70 5.92
C TRP A 233 17.68 -10.47 6.99
N VAL A 234 17.67 -9.30 7.65
CA VAL A 234 18.61 -9.01 8.74
C VAL A 234 18.43 -10.00 9.88
N ARG A 235 17.19 -10.27 10.30
CA ARG A 235 16.87 -11.26 11.35
C ARG A 235 17.38 -12.64 10.95
N PHE A 236 17.07 -13.08 9.75
CA PHE A 236 17.54 -14.38 9.25
C PHE A 236 19.08 -14.50 9.34
N ILE A 237 19.81 -13.48 8.88
CA ILE A 237 21.28 -13.52 8.90
C ILE A 237 21.84 -13.45 10.33
N SER A 238 21.20 -12.66 11.23
CA SER A 238 21.71 -12.45 12.58
C SER A 238 21.36 -13.59 13.55
N ASP A 239 20.15 -14.13 13.41
CA ASP A 239 19.58 -14.99 14.45
C ASP A 239 19.39 -16.44 13.97
N ASP A 240 18.98 -16.63 12.72
CA ASP A 240 18.54 -17.95 12.21
C ASP A 240 19.59 -18.64 11.34
N TYR A 241 20.51 -17.88 10.74
CA TYR A 241 21.49 -18.45 9.84
C TYR A 241 22.53 -19.28 10.59
N CYS A 242 22.57 -20.58 10.30
CA CYS A 242 23.61 -21.48 10.74
C CYS A 242 24.48 -21.88 9.55
N ALA A 243 25.78 -21.76 9.69
CA ALA A 243 26.70 -22.29 8.67
C ALA A 243 26.56 -23.82 8.58
N PRO A 244 26.64 -24.40 7.37
CA PRO A 244 26.71 -25.89 7.25
C PRO A 244 27.86 -26.44 8.08
N GLU A 245 27.65 -27.60 8.74
CA GLU A 245 28.65 -28.21 9.63
C GLU A 245 30.04 -28.39 8.99
N GLU A 246 30.05 -28.57 7.69
CA GLU A 246 31.30 -28.70 6.92
C GLU A 246 32.05 -27.38 6.75
N ARG A 247 31.39 -26.24 7.01
CA ARG A 247 31.86 -24.88 6.73
C ARG A 247 31.77 -23.94 7.93
N ASP A 248 31.63 -24.46 9.12
CA ASP A 248 31.45 -23.69 10.36
C ASP A 248 32.77 -23.29 11.05
N LYS A 249 33.91 -23.83 10.58
CA LYS A 249 35.21 -23.65 11.24
C LYS A 249 35.91 -22.33 10.91
N VAL A 250 35.61 -21.71 9.79
CA VAL A 250 36.33 -20.53 9.31
C VAL A 250 35.33 -19.50 8.74
N LEU A 251 35.35 -18.30 9.28
CA LEU A 251 34.63 -17.15 8.74
C LEU A 251 35.61 -16.25 7.99
N ILE A 252 35.36 -16.03 6.71
CA ILE A 252 36.15 -15.13 5.89
C ILE A 252 35.35 -13.86 5.63
N LEU A 253 35.81 -12.72 6.14
CA LEU A 253 35.23 -11.41 5.87
C LEU A 253 35.88 -10.80 4.63
N LEU A 254 35.08 -10.54 3.60
CA LEU A 254 35.54 -9.90 2.37
C LEU A 254 35.06 -8.44 2.33
N PRO A 255 35.88 -7.51 1.84
CA PRO A 255 35.47 -6.13 1.67
C PRO A 255 34.35 -6.03 0.62
N CYS A 256 33.47 -5.06 0.77
CA CYS A 256 32.44 -4.79 -0.23
C CYS A 256 33.05 -4.35 -1.58
N SER A 257 32.26 -4.48 -2.64
CA SER A 257 32.62 -4.04 -3.99
C SER A 257 31.57 -3.05 -4.49
N ASP A 258 31.99 -2.13 -5.34
CA ASP A 258 31.09 -1.18 -6.03
C ASP A 258 30.14 -1.87 -7.01
N ARG A 259 30.52 -3.07 -7.49
CA ARG A 259 29.72 -3.86 -8.45
C ARG A 259 28.97 -4.99 -7.75
N LYS A 260 27.65 -5.05 -8.01
CA LYS A 260 26.78 -6.13 -7.53
C LYS A 260 26.23 -6.98 -8.70
N PRO A 261 26.01 -8.28 -8.53
CA PRO A 261 26.29 -9.07 -7.33
C PRO A 261 27.81 -9.19 -7.10
N TYR A 262 28.22 -9.18 -5.85
CA TYR A 262 29.64 -9.16 -5.46
C TYR A 262 30.46 -10.29 -6.12
N ARG A 263 29.92 -11.50 -6.20
CA ARG A 263 30.58 -12.67 -6.81
C ARG A 263 31.04 -12.43 -8.26
N GLU A 264 30.43 -11.48 -8.97
CA GLU A 264 30.76 -11.13 -10.35
C GLU A 264 31.76 -9.95 -10.44
N SER A 265 32.12 -9.35 -9.32
CA SER A 265 33.10 -8.28 -9.30
C SER A 265 34.51 -8.83 -9.46
N ARG A 266 35.39 -8.07 -10.14
CA ARG A 266 36.79 -8.48 -10.34
C ARG A 266 37.53 -8.77 -9.05
N SER A 267 37.25 -7.99 -7.98
CA SER A 267 37.85 -8.18 -6.66
C SER A 267 37.40 -9.50 -6.03
N HIS A 268 36.09 -9.82 -6.04
CA HIS A 268 35.58 -11.03 -5.45
C HIS A 268 35.96 -12.29 -6.23
N ILE A 269 36.05 -12.21 -7.55
CA ILE A 269 36.62 -13.30 -8.38
C ILE A 269 38.07 -13.58 -7.94
N ARG A 270 38.89 -12.52 -7.75
CA ARG A 270 40.28 -12.70 -7.24
C ARG A 270 40.30 -13.30 -5.83
N PHE A 271 39.42 -12.83 -4.94
CA PHE A 271 39.31 -13.42 -3.60
C PHE A 271 38.88 -14.88 -3.66
N GLY A 272 37.92 -15.25 -4.52
CA GLY A 272 37.52 -16.62 -4.74
C GLY A 272 38.69 -17.52 -5.13
N HIS A 273 39.50 -17.08 -6.11
CA HIS A 273 40.72 -17.81 -6.50
C HIS A 273 41.74 -17.91 -5.35
N ALA A 274 41.92 -16.84 -4.58
CA ALA A 274 42.91 -16.85 -3.48
C ALA A 274 42.53 -17.78 -2.33
N ILE A 275 41.22 -18.01 -2.08
CA ILE A 275 40.73 -18.93 -1.03
C ILE A 275 40.38 -20.31 -1.56
N GLY A 276 40.67 -20.59 -2.83
CA GLY A 276 40.40 -21.90 -3.44
C GLY A 276 38.92 -22.18 -3.71
N TYR A 277 38.09 -21.14 -3.74
CA TYR A 277 36.69 -21.25 -4.10
C TYR A 277 36.57 -21.02 -5.61
N THR A 278 36.38 -22.12 -6.36
CA THR A 278 36.18 -22.12 -7.83
C THR A 278 34.77 -22.53 -8.18
#